data_b348333b06134e04b63220b2f7539507
#
_entry.id   b348333b06134e04b63220b2f7539507
#
_cell.length_a   1.000
_cell.length_b   1.000
_cell.length_c   1.000
_cell.angle_alpha   90.00
_cell.angle_beta   90.00
_cell.angle_gamma   90.00
#
_symmetry.space_group_name_H-M   'P 1'
#
loop_
_entity.id
_entity.type
_entity.pdbx_description
1 polymer ?
#
loop_
_entity_poly.entity_id
_entity_poly.type
_entity_poly.pdbx_seq_one_letter_code
_entity_poly.pdbx_strand_id
1 'polypeptide(L)'
;MRVVVIRHGTVDYTIRKRSNSKEYDEDNILYDSAPLKSSFTMTAPEGDFKTIYVSSLQRTYDTCKIAFPGREPVRTPLIDEVPLRAYKDSDRRLPFWVWDIAGRFQWLSDTNRQGDSKKNTMLREQKFVDMLLEKNEDCAVITHGYFMHVLKVVMKRNGFEIRDNTVKFKNGEHFEARR
;
A
#
# COMPACT_ATOMS: atom_id res chain seq x y z
N MET A 1 1.83 -10.47 20.03
CA MET A 1 2.15 -9.35 19.13
C MET A 1 0.89 -8.92 18.37
N ARG A 2 0.60 -7.62 18.35
CA ARG A 2 -0.49 -6.99 17.59
C ARG A 2 0.08 -6.07 16.52
N VAL A 3 -0.34 -6.23 15.29
CA VAL A 3 0.06 -5.40 14.15
C VAL A 3 -1.19 -4.73 13.57
N VAL A 4 -1.20 -3.41 13.52
CA VAL A 4 -2.29 -2.64 12.89
C VAL A 4 -1.79 -2.10 11.56
N VAL A 5 -2.42 -2.51 10.46
CA VAL A 5 -2.03 -2.11 9.10
C VAL A 5 -3.05 -1.12 8.55
N ILE A 6 -2.59 0.08 8.25
CA ILE A 6 -3.40 1.24 7.89
C ILE A 6 -3.11 1.64 6.44
N ARG A 7 -4.17 1.90 5.65
CA ARG A 7 -4.01 2.51 4.34
C ARG A 7 -3.73 4.02 4.50
N HIS A 8 -2.75 4.54 3.74
CA HIS A 8 -2.45 5.98 3.72
C HIS A 8 -3.69 6.84 3.43
N GLY A 9 -3.61 8.12 3.80
CA GLY A 9 -4.66 9.12 3.62
C GLY A 9 -4.99 9.41 2.15
N THR A 10 -6.09 10.14 1.94
CA THR A 10 -6.53 10.51 0.59
C THR A 10 -5.56 11.50 -0.04
N VAL A 11 -5.06 11.16 -1.22
CA VAL A 11 -4.14 11.99 -2.01
C VAL A 11 -4.90 13.09 -2.74
N ASP A 12 -4.31 14.28 -2.82
CA ASP A 12 -4.87 15.42 -3.56
C ASP A 12 -4.48 15.38 -5.04
N TYR A 13 -4.95 14.34 -5.70
CA TYR A 13 -4.79 14.14 -7.13
C TYR A 13 -6.02 13.45 -7.72
N THR A 14 -6.44 13.90 -8.90
CA THR A 14 -7.58 13.30 -9.63
C THR A 14 -7.08 12.61 -10.88
N ILE A 15 -7.10 11.28 -10.87
CA ILE A 15 -6.72 10.45 -12.01
C ILE A 15 -7.71 10.67 -13.18
N ARG A 16 -7.20 10.73 -14.41
CA ARG A 16 -7.99 10.84 -15.63
C ARG A 16 -8.93 9.64 -15.78
N LYS A 17 -10.19 9.88 -16.08
CA LYS A 17 -11.17 8.79 -16.31
C LYS A 17 -10.82 7.91 -17.50
N ARG A 18 -10.19 8.51 -18.54
CA ARG A 18 -9.72 7.84 -19.75
C ARG A 18 -8.35 8.39 -20.13
N SER A 19 -7.43 7.50 -20.47
CA SER A 19 -6.04 7.83 -20.81
C SER A 19 -5.50 6.90 -21.89
N ASN A 20 -4.49 7.35 -22.63
CA ASN A 20 -3.60 6.45 -23.36
C ASN A 20 -2.52 5.89 -22.40
N SER A 21 -1.59 5.07 -22.90
CA SER A 21 -0.59 4.43 -22.06
C SER A 21 0.34 5.41 -21.36
N LYS A 22 0.77 6.46 -22.03
CA LYS A 22 1.67 7.50 -21.48
C LYS A 22 0.95 8.30 -20.39
N GLU A 23 -0.27 8.76 -20.68
CA GLU A 23 -1.10 9.49 -19.73
C GLU A 23 -1.42 8.66 -18.47
N TYR A 24 -1.61 7.33 -18.62
CA TYR A 24 -1.83 6.42 -17.50
C TYR A 24 -0.59 6.30 -16.61
N ASP A 25 0.59 6.09 -17.22
CA ASP A 25 1.86 5.99 -16.49
C ASP A 25 2.20 7.33 -15.80
N GLU A 26 1.94 8.47 -16.46
CA GLU A 26 2.08 9.80 -15.89
C GLU A 26 1.16 10.01 -14.68
N ASP A 27 -0.13 9.63 -14.79
CA ASP A 27 -1.08 9.73 -13.68
C ASP A 27 -0.62 8.94 -12.44
N ASN A 28 -0.04 7.75 -12.62
CA ASN A 28 0.50 6.97 -11.51
C ASN A 28 1.69 7.67 -10.84
N ILE A 29 2.62 8.26 -11.61
CA ILE A 29 3.75 9.02 -11.09
C ILE A 29 3.27 10.26 -10.31
N LEU A 30 2.34 11.01 -10.88
CA LEU A 30 1.77 12.20 -10.25
C LEU A 30 0.98 11.85 -8.98
N TYR A 31 0.21 10.77 -8.99
CA TYR A 31 -0.47 10.26 -7.80
C TYR A 31 0.51 9.87 -6.69
N ASP A 32 1.62 9.23 -7.04
CA ASP A 32 2.62 8.80 -6.07
C ASP A 32 3.36 9.96 -5.40
N SER A 33 3.52 11.08 -6.12
CA SER A 33 4.20 12.29 -5.63
C SER A 33 3.25 13.34 -5.03
N ALA A 34 1.93 13.19 -5.21
CA ALA A 34 0.96 14.18 -4.75
C ALA A 34 0.82 14.18 -3.21
N PRO A 35 0.60 15.35 -2.59
CA PRO A 35 0.38 15.47 -1.16
C PRO A 35 -0.96 14.85 -0.74
N LEU A 36 -1.17 14.68 0.55
CA LEU A 36 -2.48 14.35 1.09
C LEU A 36 -3.42 15.56 0.94
N LYS A 37 -4.72 15.29 0.77
CA LYS A 37 -5.74 16.35 0.83
C LYS A 37 -5.69 17.03 2.17
N SER A 38 -5.74 18.36 2.19
CA SER A 38 -5.75 19.17 3.42
C SER A 38 -6.95 18.87 4.33
N SER A 39 -8.05 18.37 3.76
CA SER A 39 -9.24 17.95 4.49
C SER A 39 -9.15 16.52 5.05
N PHE A 40 -8.07 15.78 4.77
CA PHE A 40 -7.93 14.43 5.28
C PHE A 40 -7.67 14.44 6.79
N THR A 41 -8.50 13.74 7.52
CA THR A 41 -8.36 13.49 8.96
C THR A 41 -8.59 12.02 9.25
N MET A 42 -7.99 11.51 10.28
CA MET A 42 -8.26 10.16 10.79
C MET A 42 -7.99 10.10 12.28
N THR A 43 -8.70 9.20 12.95
CA THR A 43 -8.39 8.80 14.31
C THR A 43 -7.48 7.57 14.25
N ALA A 44 -6.34 7.64 14.93
CA ALA A 44 -5.45 6.49 15.02
C ALA A 44 -6.14 5.33 15.74
N PRO A 45 -5.89 4.08 15.34
CA PRO A 45 -6.28 2.93 16.13
C PRO A 45 -5.67 3.00 17.54
N GLU A 46 -6.45 2.65 18.54
CA GLU A 46 -5.98 2.62 19.94
C GLU A 46 -4.89 1.56 20.13
N GLY A 47 -3.87 1.88 20.91
CA GLY A 47 -2.80 0.97 21.29
C GLY A 47 -1.48 1.69 21.58
N ASP A 48 -0.65 1.04 22.40
CA ASP A 48 0.73 1.48 22.66
C ASP A 48 1.68 0.79 21.66
N PHE A 49 1.80 1.37 20.46
CA PHE A 49 2.68 0.84 19.42
C PHE A 49 4.13 1.23 19.69
N LYS A 50 5.01 0.23 19.86
CA LYS A 50 6.45 0.46 20.06
C LYS A 50 7.07 1.13 18.83
N THR A 51 6.75 0.60 17.65
CA THR A 51 7.28 1.08 16.38
C THR A 51 6.14 1.38 15.41
N ILE A 52 6.30 2.46 14.62
CA ILE A 52 5.42 2.78 13.50
C ILE A 52 6.25 2.67 12.22
N TYR A 53 5.83 1.79 11.31
CA TYR A 53 6.47 1.63 10.00
C TYR A 53 5.69 2.40 8.94
N VAL A 54 6.41 3.08 8.05
CA VAL A 54 5.84 3.73 6.86
C VAL A 54 6.60 3.30 5.62
N SER A 55 5.95 3.32 4.47
CA SER A 55 6.63 3.07 3.19
C SER A 55 7.60 4.20 2.85
N SER A 56 8.36 4.04 1.78
CA SER A 56 9.24 5.11 1.28
C SER A 56 8.46 6.30 0.68
N LEU A 57 7.18 6.11 0.31
CA LEU A 57 6.34 7.13 -0.33
C LEU A 57 5.83 8.16 0.69
N GLN A 58 5.96 9.44 0.35
CA GLN A 58 5.70 10.56 1.26
C GLN A 58 4.30 10.54 1.89
N ARG A 59 3.27 10.16 1.15
CA ARG A 59 1.88 10.08 1.64
C ARG A 59 1.69 9.18 2.87
N THR A 60 2.51 8.14 3.05
CA THR A 60 2.45 7.28 4.25
C THR A 60 3.07 7.96 5.46
N TYR A 61 4.15 8.70 5.26
CA TYR A 61 4.77 9.53 6.29
C TYR A 61 3.84 10.64 6.76
N ASP A 62 3.23 11.36 5.81
CA ASP A 62 2.28 12.42 6.12
C ASP A 62 1.04 11.88 6.85
N THR A 63 0.57 10.69 6.47
CA THR A 63 -0.50 9.98 7.21
C THR A 63 -0.08 9.66 8.64
N CYS A 64 1.18 9.26 8.86
CA CYS A 64 1.71 9.01 10.20
C CYS A 64 1.69 10.28 11.05
N LYS A 65 2.06 11.43 10.50
CA LYS A 65 2.04 12.71 11.25
C LYS A 65 0.63 13.11 11.68
N ILE A 66 -0.39 12.76 10.88
CA ILE A 66 -1.80 13.01 11.22
C ILE A 66 -2.30 12.00 12.27
N ALA A 67 -2.03 10.70 12.05
CA ALA A 67 -2.53 9.64 12.90
C ALA A 67 -1.81 9.56 14.26
N PHE A 68 -0.51 9.81 14.27
CA PHE A 68 0.37 9.67 15.44
C PHE A 68 1.23 10.92 15.63
N PRO A 69 0.62 12.06 16.04
CA PRO A 69 1.36 13.31 16.19
C PRO A 69 2.50 13.16 17.21
N GLY A 70 3.65 13.71 16.87
CA GLY A 70 4.85 13.65 17.74
C GLY A 70 5.62 12.32 17.67
N ARG A 71 5.14 11.31 16.94
CA ARG A 71 5.87 10.05 16.73
C ARG A 71 6.71 10.12 15.45
N GLU A 72 7.94 9.60 15.51
CA GLU A 72 8.81 9.47 14.34
C GLU A 72 8.75 8.03 13.83
N PRO A 73 8.32 7.81 12.56
CA PRO A 73 8.20 6.47 12.01
C PRO A 73 9.51 5.95 11.40
N VAL A 74 9.62 4.63 11.34
CA VAL A 74 10.67 3.93 10.60
C VAL A 74 10.23 3.77 9.14
N ARG A 75 10.95 4.40 8.21
CA ARG A 75 10.72 4.24 6.76
C ARG A 75 11.33 2.93 6.26
N THR A 76 10.59 2.20 5.46
CA THR A 76 11.07 0.96 4.84
C THR A 76 10.46 0.75 3.45
N PRO A 77 11.27 0.43 2.42
CA PRO A 77 10.76 0.10 1.08
C PRO A 77 10.07 -1.28 1.04
N LEU A 78 10.19 -2.08 2.09
CA LEU A 78 9.55 -3.39 2.16
C LEU A 78 8.02 -3.33 2.06
N ILE A 79 7.43 -2.19 2.41
CA ILE A 79 5.98 -1.97 2.42
C ILE A 79 5.53 -0.90 1.40
N ASP A 80 6.32 -0.65 0.36
CA ASP A 80 5.94 0.22 -0.75
C ASP A 80 4.80 -0.41 -1.57
N GLU A 81 4.00 0.45 -2.23
CA GLU A 81 2.91 -0.02 -3.10
C GLU A 81 3.45 -0.94 -4.21
N VAL A 82 2.59 -1.82 -4.66
CA VAL A 82 2.85 -2.64 -5.84
C VAL A 82 2.73 -1.75 -7.07
N PRO A 83 3.84 -1.45 -7.77
CA PRO A 83 3.82 -0.53 -8.90
C PRO A 83 2.89 -1.04 -10.00
N LEU A 84 2.35 -0.10 -10.75
CA LEU A 84 1.49 -0.41 -11.88
C LEU A 84 1.82 0.49 -13.06
N ARG A 85 1.94 -0.13 -14.25
CA ARG A 85 2.19 0.54 -15.52
C ARG A 85 1.15 0.11 -16.55
N ALA A 86 1.00 0.89 -17.61
CA ALA A 86 0.17 0.51 -18.75
C ALA A 86 0.58 -0.87 -19.28
N TYR A 87 -0.38 -1.78 -19.45
CA TYR A 87 -0.11 -3.16 -19.85
C TYR A 87 0.48 -3.30 -21.27
N LYS A 88 0.36 -2.26 -22.10
CA LYS A 88 0.98 -2.13 -23.43
C LYS A 88 1.12 -0.66 -23.82
N ASP A 89 1.96 -0.37 -24.79
CA ASP A 89 2.03 0.94 -25.41
C ASP A 89 0.87 1.12 -26.38
N SER A 90 0.13 2.22 -26.28
CA SER A 90 -1.03 2.48 -27.12
C SER A 90 -1.44 3.97 -27.01
N ASP A 91 -1.73 4.57 -28.15
CA ASP A 91 -2.30 5.92 -28.20
C ASP A 91 -3.83 5.92 -27.99
N ARG A 92 -4.44 4.72 -27.96
CA ARG A 92 -5.87 4.57 -27.74
C ARG A 92 -6.23 4.93 -26.30
N ARG A 93 -7.17 5.85 -26.11
CA ARG A 93 -7.67 6.23 -24.77
C ARG A 93 -8.68 5.21 -24.26
N LEU A 94 -8.28 4.47 -23.24
CA LEU A 94 -9.10 3.49 -22.56
C LEU A 94 -9.56 4.01 -21.18
N PRO A 95 -10.66 3.51 -20.62
CA PRO A 95 -11.02 3.78 -19.23
C PRO A 95 -9.90 3.36 -18.27
N PHE A 96 -9.68 4.12 -17.21
CA PHE A 96 -8.64 3.85 -16.20
C PHE A 96 -8.66 2.40 -15.72
N TRP A 97 -9.84 1.87 -15.40
CA TRP A 97 -9.98 0.51 -14.87
C TRP A 97 -9.48 -0.59 -15.84
N VAL A 98 -9.49 -0.34 -17.16
CA VAL A 98 -8.95 -1.29 -18.14
C VAL A 98 -7.44 -1.42 -17.99
N TRP A 99 -6.74 -0.28 -17.85
CA TRP A 99 -5.30 -0.27 -17.61
C TRP A 99 -4.95 -0.96 -16.29
N ASP A 100 -5.71 -0.63 -15.24
CA ASP A 100 -5.50 -1.16 -13.90
C ASP A 100 -5.66 -2.68 -13.85
N ILE A 101 -6.78 -3.21 -14.34
CA ILE A 101 -7.06 -4.65 -14.35
C ILE A 101 -6.04 -5.40 -15.22
N ALA A 102 -5.77 -4.93 -16.44
CA ALA A 102 -4.84 -5.62 -17.34
C ALA A 102 -3.41 -5.58 -16.79
N GLY A 103 -2.98 -4.47 -16.19
CA GLY A 103 -1.69 -4.37 -15.50
C GLY A 103 -1.58 -5.34 -14.33
N ARG A 104 -2.65 -5.49 -13.53
CA ARG A 104 -2.69 -6.47 -12.42
C ARG A 104 -2.62 -7.91 -12.91
N PHE A 105 -3.24 -8.25 -14.04
CA PHE A 105 -3.08 -9.57 -14.65
C PHE A 105 -1.62 -9.83 -15.08
N GLN A 106 -0.93 -8.84 -15.65
CA GLN A 106 0.48 -8.95 -15.98
C GLN A 106 1.35 -9.14 -14.74
N TRP A 107 1.08 -8.39 -13.66
CA TRP A 107 1.75 -8.56 -12.39
C TRP A 107 1.54 -9.98 -11.82
N LEU A 108 0.32 -10.53 -11.93
CA LEU A 108 0.01 -11.91 -11.49
C LEU A 108 0.77 -12.97 -12.28
N SER A 109 1.03 -12.72 -13.57
CA SER A 109 1.73 -13.64 -14.48
C SER A 109 3.24 -13.40 -14.54
N ASP A 110 3.80 -12.59 -13.62
CA ASP A 110 5.23 -12.29 -13.51
C ASP A 110 5.87 -11.74 -14.80
N THR A 111 5.11 -10.95 -15.57
CA THR A 111 5.69 -10.29 -16.76
C THR A 111 6.57 -9.10 -16.36
N ASN A 112 7.73 -8.95 -17.01
CA ASN A 112 8.72 -7.91 -16.68
C ASN A 112 8.22 -6.47 -16.93
N ARG A 113 7.09 -6.27 -17.63
CA ARG A 113 6.60 -4.96 -17.98
C ARG A 113 6.17 -4.11 -16.76
N GLN A 114 5.67 -4.75 -15.72
CA GLN A 114 5.12 -4.04 -14.54
C GLN A 114 6.20 -3.51 -13.57
N GLY A 115 7.48 -3.81 -13.79
CA GLY A 115 8.57 -3.36 -12.91
C GLY A 115 8.64 -4.08 -11.56
N ASP A 116 7.59 -4.78 -11.18
CA ASP A 116 7.51 -5.72 -10.05
C ASP A 116 6.63 -6.90 -10.44
N SER A 117 6.78 -8.02 -9.75
CA SER A 117 6.01 -9.23 -9.97
C SER A 117 5.36 -9.69 -8.67
N LYS A 118 4.33 -10.54 -8.79
CA LYS A 118 3.71 -11.17 -7.61
C LYS A 118 4.74 -11.88 -6.74
N LYS A 119 5.66 -12.60 -7.36
CA LYS A 119 6.73 -13.32 -6.66
C LYS A 119 7.63 -12.36 -5.87
N ASN A 120 8.10 -11.29 -6.50
CA ASN A 120 8.96 -10.30 -5.86
C ASN A 120 8.23 -9.55 -4.74
N THR A 121 6.98 -9.13 -4.98
CA THR A 121 6.14 -8.51 -3.95
C THR A 121 5.99 -9.44 -2.74
N MET A 122 5.65 -10.73 -2.95
CA MET A 122 5.51 -11.68 -1.84
C MET A 122 6.81 -11.93 -1.10
N LEU A 123 7.96 -11.96 -1.79
CA LEU A 123 9.27 -12.07 -1.14
C LEU A 123 9.59 -10.83 -0.28
N ARG A 124 9.25 -9.64 -0.75
CA ARG A 124 9.41 -8.38 -0.03
C ARG A 124 8.54 -8.35 1.23
N GLU A 125 7.30 -8.78 1.11
CA GLU A 125 6.36 -8.90 2.22
C GLU A 125 6.79 -9.96 3.24
N GLN A 126 7.30 -11.10 2.77
CA GLN A 126 7.82 -12.14 3.67
C GLN A 126 8.99 -11.58 4.51
N LYS A 127 9.93 -10.87 3.90
CA LYS A 127 11.03 -10.21 4.63
C LYS A 127 10.51 -9.23 5.68
N PHE A 128 9.44 -8.49 5.35
CA PHE A 128 8.83 -7.57 6.31
C PHE A 128 8.18 -8.34 7.48
N VAL A 129 7.44 -9.40 7.17
CA VAL A 129 6.80 -10.24 8.21
C VAL A 129 7.85 -10.93 9.08
N ASP A 130 8.95 -11.43 8.51
CA ASP A 130 10.06 -12.04 9.26
C ASP A 130 10.67 -11.03 10.25
N MET A 131 10.88 -9.79 9.80
CA MET A 131 11.36 -8.70 10.67
C MET A 131 10.38 -8.40 11.82
N LEU A 132 9.06 -8.42 11.55
CA LEU A 132 8.05 -8.24 12.60
C LEU A 132 8.09 -9.38 13.62
N LEU A 133 8.24 -10.61 13.14
CA LEU A 133 8.32 -11.82 13.99
C LEU A 133 9.58 -11.82 14.87
N GLU A 134 10.71 -11.41 14.33
CA GLU A 134 11.96 -11.28 15.07
C GLU A 134 11.85 -10.25 16.20
N LYS A 135 11.26 -9.09 15.92
CA LYS A 135 11.05 -8.04 16.94
C LYS A 135 9.98 -8.38 17.97
N ASN A 136 8.94 -9.10 17.57
CA ASN A 136 7.82 -9.54 18.39
C ASN A 136 7.21 -8.42 19.27
N GLU A 137 7.00 -7.25 18.67
CA GLU A 137 6.47 -6.05 19.33
C GLU A 137 5.16 -5.60 18.72
N ASP A 138 4.31 -4.92 19.51
CA ASP A 138 3.11 -4.27 18.98
C ASP A 138 3.50 -3.08 18.12
N CYS A 139 3.02 -3.04 16.88
CA CYS A 139 3.39 -2.00 15.92
C CYS A 139 2.22 -1.55 15.02
N ALA A 140 2.34 -0.33 14.50
CA ALA A 140 1.49 0.19 13.44
C ALA A 140 2.26 0.21 12.11
N VAL A 141 1.58 -0.06 11.02
CA VAL A 141 2.14 -0.11 9.65
C VAL A 141 1.27 0.75 8.75
N ILE A 142 1.81 1.81 8.17
CA ILE A 142 1.07 2.65 7.22
C ILE A 142 1.58 2.37 5.82
N THR A 143 0.72 1.83 4.98
CA THR A 143 1.05 1.36 3.64
C THR A 143 -0.07 1.64 2.63
N HIS A 144 -0.25 0.84 1.62
CA HIS A 144 -1.03 1.10 0.42
C HIS A 144 -2.12 0.06 0.20
N GLY A 145 -3.15 0.45 -0.57
CA GLY A 145 -4.35 -0.36 -0.69
C GLY A 145 -4.12 -1.75 -1.29
N TYR A 146 -3.40 -1.86 -2.40
CA TYR A 146 -3.18 -3.17 -3.01
C TYR A 146 -2.16 -4.00 -2.23
N PHE A 147 -1.10 -3.38 -1.73
CA PHE A 147 -0.12 -4.04 -0.87
C PHE A 147 -0.77 -4.69 0.35
N MET A 148 -1.73 -4.04 1.01
CA MET A 148 -2.45 -4.59 2.16
C MET A 148 -3.14 -5.92 1.86
N HIS A 149 -3.67 -6.11 0.63
CA HIS A 149 -4.32 -7.38 0.26
C HIS A 149 -3.33 -8.54 0.17
N VAL A 150 -2.15 -8.30 -0.39
CA VAL A 150 -1.11 -9.33 -0.50
C VAL A 150 -0.51 -9.60 0.88
N LEU A 151 -0.24 -8.56 1.67
CA LEU A 151 0.28 -8.66 3.03
C LEU A 151 -0.63 -9.49 3.94
N LYS A 152 -1.97 -9.35 3.84
CA LYS A 152 -2.92 -10.22 4.57
C LYS A 152 -2.67 -11.72 4.29
N VAL A 153 -2.39 -12.06 3.03
CA VAL A 153 -2.13 -13.45 2.64
C VAL A 153 -0.82 -13.95 3.26
N VAL A 154 0.24 -13.13 3.20
CA VAL A 154 1.55 -13.50 3.77
C VAL A 154 1.45 -13.59 5.29
N MET A 155 0.82 -12.65 5.97
CA MET A 155 0.62 -12.69 7.43
C MET A 155 -0.15 -13.95 7.87
N LYS A 156 -1.25 -14.30 7.19
CA LYS A 156 -2.00 -15.54 7.49
C LYS A 156 -1.14 -16.79 7.35
N ARG A 157 -0.29 -16.88 6.32
CA ARG A 157 0.64 -18.00 6.11
C ARG A 157 1.69 -18.11 7.22
N ASN A 158 2.01 -17.00 7.87
CA ASN A 158 2.92 -16.91 9.00
C ASN A 158 2.22 -16.97 10.36
N GLY A 159 0.97 -17.46 10.42
CA GLY A 159 0.26 -17.75 11.66
C GLY A 159 -0.40 -16.52 12.32
N PHE A 160 -0.59 -15.42 11.61
CA PHE A 160 -1.38 -14.31 12.13
C PHE A 160 -2.89 -14.55 11.95
N GLU A 161 -3.64 -14.28 13.00
CA GLU A 161 -5.10 -14.16 12.94
C GLU A 161 -5.49 -12.77 12.47
N ILE A 162 -6.26 -12.70 11.38
CA ILE A 162 -6.79 -11.44 10.84
C ILE A 162 -8.30 -11.53 10.85
N ARG A 163 -8.97 -10.68 11.63
CA ARG A 163 -10.43 -10.72 11.82
C ARG A 163 -11.22 -9.86 10.83
N ASP A 164 -10.53 -9.27 9.88
CA ASP A 164 -11.15 -8.39 8.89
C ASP A 164 -11.40 -9.09 7.57
N ASN A 165 -12.64 -8.98 7.05
CA ASN A 165 -13.08 -9.51 5.75
C ASN A 165 -13.15 -8.41 4.67
N THR A 166 -12.61 -7.23 4.92
CA THR A 166 -12.65 -6.10 3.99
C THR A 166 -11.95 -6.45 2.68
N VAL A 167 -12.68 -6.28 1.58
CA VAL A 167 -12.16 -6.49 0.21
C VAL A 167 -11.52 -5.22 -0.34
N LYS A 168 -12.02 -4.05 0.07
CA LYS A 168 -11.49 -2.74 -0.34
C LYS A 168 -11.25 -1.89 0.89
N PHE A 169 -10.02 -1.46 1.09
CA PHE A 169 -9.69 -0.49 2.11
C PHE A 169 -9.89 0.93 1.56
N LYS A 170 -10.71 1.74 2.21
CA LYS A 170 -10.72 3.20 1.96
C LYS A 170 -9.46 3.83 2.58
N ASN A 171 -9.11 5.02 2.14
CA ASN A 171 -8.00 5.76 2.72
C ASN A 171 -8.24 6.00 4.22
N GLY A 172 -7.26 5.71 5.06
CA GLY A 172 -7.36 5.76 6.52
C GLY A 172 -7.97 4.52 7.18
N GLU A 173 -8.56 3.58 6.42
CA GLU A 173 -9.02 2.31 7.00
C GLU A 173 -7.86 1.38 7.33
N HIS A 174 -8.09 0.47 8.26
CA HIS A 174 -7.07 -0.46 8.75
C HIS A 174 -7.63 -1.86 8.97
N PHE A 175 -6.75 -2.82 9.12
CA PHE A 175 -7.04 -4.12 9.72
C PHE A 175 -6.06 -4.43 10.84
N GLU A 176 -6.45 -5.34 11.71
CA GLU A 176 -5.58 -5.87 12.76
C GLU A 176 -5.17 -7.32 12.47
N ALA A 177 -3.92 -7.62 12.76
CA ALA A 177 -3.36 -8.95 12.76
C ALA A 177 -2.77 -9.25 14.13
N ARG A 178 -3.03 -10.46 14.67
CA ARG A 178 -2.54 -10.88 15.98
C ARG A 178 -1.83 -12.23 15.87
N ARG A 179 -0.77 -12.37 16.62
CA ARG A 179 -0.02 -13.62 16.77
C ARG A 179 0.48 -13.75 18.20
#